data_88448d8c258623a0df80df71125299fa
#
_entry.id   88448d8c258623a0df80df71125299fa
#
_cell.length_a   1.000
_cell.length_b   1.000
_cell.length_c   1.000
_cell.angle_alpha   90.00
_cell.angle_beta   90.00
_cell.angle_gamma   90.00
#
_symmetry.space_group_name_H-M   'P 1'
#
loop_
_entity.id
_entity.type
_entity.pdbx_description
1 polymer ?
#
loop_
_entity_poly.entity_id
_entity_poly.type
_entity_poly.pdbx_seq_one_letter_code
_entity_poly.pdbx_strand_id
1 'polypeptide(L)'
;MKLGFCAQNYSEKPLEEVAKMVADKGYEALEIATYDGNGQCDAAEMLKNGKAKEMRKMVESHGLFISALSNHADSLLIMGPYGDDTDGIYKGTKEEKIKFGTESLLNSARLANELEVSVVIGFTGIENFGRFFQFPYAK
;
A
#
# COMPACT_ATOMS: atom_id res chain seq x y z
N MET A 1 6.84 23.49 3.24
CA MET A 1 6.45 22.36 2.38
C MET A 1 7.44 21.26 2.68
N LYS A 2 6.96 20.04 2.94
CA LYS A 2 7.83 18.89 3.23
C LYS A 2 7.90 17.98 2.00
N LEU A 3 9.07 17.42 1.74
CA LEU A 3 9.30 16.52 0.63
C LEU A 3 9.15 15.08 1.08
N GLY A 4 8.22 14.33 0.46
CA GLY A 4 7.99 12.91 0.72
C GLY A 4 8.44 12.03 -0.43
N PHE A 5 8.66 10.75 -0.12
CA PHE A 5 9.02 9.70 -1.07
C PHE A 5 8.08 8.50 -0.93
N CYS A 6 7.68 7.88 -2.06
CA CYS A 6 6.91 6.65 -2.05
C CYS A 6 7.87 5.44 -2.01
N ALA A 7 7.86 4.70 -0.90
CA ALA A 7 8.75 3.56 -0.67
C ALA A 7 8.55 2.43 -1.69
N GLN A 8 7.36 2.32 -2.28
CA GLN A 8 7.04 1.32 -3.31
C GLN A 8 7.98 1.34 -4.52
N ASN A 9 8.63 2.48 -4.82
CA ASN A 9 9.61 2.56 -5.90
C ASN A 9 10.86 1.70 -5.68
N TYR A 10 11.05 1.18 -4.46
CA TYR A 10 12.13 0.28 -4.06
C TYR A 10 11.56 -0.91 -3.27
N SER A 11 10.49 -1.51 -3.77
CA SER A 11 9.77 -2.62 -3.10
C SER A 11 10.63 -3.87 -2.91
N GLU A 12 11.70 -4.01 -3.68
CA GLU A 12 12.68 -5.09 -3.55
C GLU A 12 13.62 -4.96 -2.34
N LYS A 13 13.65 -3.77 -1.70
CA LYS A 13 14.51 -3.48 -0.55
C LYS A 13 13.73 -3.51 0.76
N PRO A 14 14.38 -3.89 1.87
CA PRO A 14 13.79 -3.71 3.20
C PRO A 14 13.41 -2.24 3.45
N LEU A 15 12.28 -2.01 4.13
CA LEU A 15 11.78 -0.66 4.40
C LEU A 15 12.80 0.22 5.14
N GLU A 16 13.56 -0.35 6.08
CA GLU A 16 14.59 0.36 6.83
C GLU A 16 15.73 0.88 5.93
N GLU A 17 16.15 0.06 4.94
CA GLU A 17 17.15 0.49 3.96
C GLU A 17 16.64 1.66 3.12
N VAL A 18 15.37 1.59 2.70
CA VAL A 18 14.72 2.67 1.94
C VAL A 18 14.60 3.92 2.81
N ALA A 19 14.19 3.80 4.06
CA ALA A 19 14.08 4.93 5.00
C ALA A 19 15.43 5.64 5.17
N LYS A 20 16.49 4.89 5.41
CA LYS A 20 17.84 5.45 5.51
C LYS A 20 18.27 6.18 4.22
N MET A 21 18.11 5.51 3.08
CA MET A 21 18.51 6.07 1.77
C MET A 21 17.77 7.37 1.47
N VAL A 22 16.47 7.42 1.78
CA VAL A 22 15.60 8.56 1.52
C VAL A 22 15.95 9.73 2.45
N ALA A 23 16.21 9.46 3.74
CA ALA A 23 16.67 10.45 4.69
C ALA A 23 18.03 11.07 4.29
N ASP A 24 18.99 10.24 3.87
CA ASP A 24 20.31 10.67 3.40
C ASP A 24 20.22 11.62 2.17
N LYS A 25 19.11 11.56 1.42
CA LYS A 25 18.83 12.45 0.28
C LYS A 25 18.05 13.71 0.65
N GLY A 26 17.74 13.90 1.92
CA GLY A 26 17.07 15.10 2.42
C GLY A 26 15.53 15.07 2.31
N TYR A 27 14.93 13.92 2.10
CA TYR A 27 13.48 13.77 2.25
C TYR A 27 13.10 13.80 3.73
N GLU A 28 11.84 14.17 3.99
CA GLU A 28 11.32 14.32 5.35
C GLU A 28 10.20 13.32 5.66
N ALA A 29 9.64 12.65 4.63
CA ALA A 29 8.47 11.77 4.78
C ALA A 29 8.52 10.55 3.87
N LEU A 30 7.85 9.48 4.31
CA LEU A 30 7.58 8.28 3.52
C LEU A 30 6.07 8.07 3.32
N GLU A 31 5.68 7.72 2.10
CA GLU A 31 4.46 6.97 1.81
C GLU A 31 4.82 5.50 1.78
N ILE A 32 4.06 4.66 2.49
CA ILE A 32 4.31 3.22 2.62
C ILE A 32 3.15 2.45 2.00
N ALA A 33 3.45 1.59 1.02
CA ALA A 33 2.46 0.70 0.43
C ALA A 33 2.15 -0.49 1.36
N THR A 34 0.85 -0.88 1.43
CA THR A 34 0.32 -1.79 2.46
C THR A 34 -0.58 -2.89 1.91
N TYR A 35 -0.46 -3.21 0.61
CA TYR A 35 -1.23 -4.29 -0.02
C TYR A 35 -0.77 -5.68 0.46
N ASP A 36 -1.64 -6.67 0.25
CA ASP A 36 -1.40 -8.07 0.61
C ASP A 36 -0.10 -8.61 -0.01
N GLY A 37 0.72 -9.28 0.79
CA GLY A 37 2.02 -9.82 0.36
C GLY A 37 3.12 -8.78 0.11
N ASN A 38 2.93 -7.51 0.46
CA ASN A 38 3.98 -6.51 0.34
C ASN A 38 5.12 -6.79 1.33
N GLY A 39 6.32 -7.06 0.81
CA GLY A 39 7.48 -7.41 1.62
C GLY A 39 7.98 -6.31 2.57
N GLN A 40 7.62 -5.04 2.32
CA GLN A 40 7.95 -3.91 3.18
C GLN A 40 6.90 -3.70 4.28
N CYS A 41 5.61 -3.82 3.93
CA CYS A 41 4.51 -3.63 4.85
C CYS A 41 3.23 -4.27 4.30
N ASP A 42 2.93 -5.47 4.74
CA ASP A 42 1.62 -6.08 4.58
C ASP A 42 0.73 -5.67 5.75
N ALA A 43 -0.37 -4.95 5.48
CA ALA A 43 -1.20 -4.39 6.54
C ALA A 43 -1.86 -5.46 7.42
N ALA A 44 -2.32 -6.58 6.84
CA ALA A 44 -2.93 -7.67 7.59
C ALA A 44 -1.93 -8.35 8.53
N GLU A 45 -0.73 -8.63 8.04
CA GLU A 45 0.36 -9.22 8.83
C GLU A 45 0.87 -8.26 9.91
N MET A 46 0.99 -6.97 9.61
CA MET A 46 1.40 -5.96 10.59
C MET A 46 0.43 -5.85 11.77
N LEU A 47 -0.87 -5.83 11.48
CA LEU A 47 -1.93 -5.83 12.48
C LEU A 47 -1.91 -7.09 13.34
N LYS A 48 -1.81 -8.25 12.70
CA LYS A 48 -1.75 -9.55 13.38
C LYS A 48 -0.55 -9.68 14.32
N ASN A 49 0.60 -9.18 13.91
CA ASN A 49 1.85 -9.29 14.65
C ASN A 49 2.09 -8.15 15.65
N GLY A 50 1.25 -7.10 15.66
CA GLY A 50 1.35 -5.95 16.55
C GLY A 50 2.61 -5.10 16.34
N LYS A 51 3.20 -5.12 15.12
CA LYS A 51 4.48 -4.46 14.82
C LYS A 51 4.37 -3.01 14.33
N ALA A 52 3.17 -2.46 14.28
CA ALA A 52 2.93 -1.10 13.79
C ALA A 52 3.83 -0.07 14.50
N LYS A 53 3.86 -0.10 15.83
CA LYS A 53 4.67 0.85 16.63
C LYS A 53 6.18 0.70 16.43
N GLU A 54 6.66 -0.52 16.16
CA GLU A 54 8.07 -0.78 15.88
C GLU A 54 8.45 -0.17 14.51
N MET A 55 7.61 -0.39 13.49
CA MET A 55 7.80 0.19 12.17
C MET A 55 7.81 1.73 12.22
N ARG A 56 6.86 2.33 12.93
CA ARG A 56 6.84 3.79 13.12
C ARG A 56 8.13 4.30 13.75
N LYS A 57 8.57 3.69 14.86
CA LYS A 57 9.82 4.07 15.53
C LYS A 57 11.05 3.92 14.63
N MET A 58 11.09 2.86 13.81
CA MET A 58 12.16 2.67 12.85
C MET A 58 12.20 3.83 11.84
N VAL A 59 11.06 4.20 11.24
CA VAL A 59 10.99 5.33 10.30
C VAL A 59 11.40 6.64 10.98
N GLU A 60 10.87 6.91 12.18
CA GLU A 60 11.19 8.11 12.96
C GLU A 60 12.66 8.18 13.38
N SER A 61 13.33 7.05 13.62
CA SER A 61 14.75 7.00 13.97
C SER A 61 15.68 7.54 12.86
N HIS A 62 15.20 7.55 11.62
CA HIS A 62 15.89 8.17 10.48
C HIS A 62 15.49 9.63 10.24
N GLY A 63 14.73 10.24 11.15
CA GLY A 63 14.28 11.64 11.02
C GLY A 63 13.11 11.83 10.04
N LEU A 64 12.46 10.74 9.63
CA LEU A 64 11.31 10.75 8.73
C LEU A 64 10.00 10.62 9.51
N PHE A 65 8.89 10.99 8.87
CA PHE A 65 7.56 10.62 9.33
C PHE A 65 6.79 9.89 8.23
N ILE A 66 5.79 9.09 8.60
CA ILE A 66 4.91 8.42 7.64
C ILE A 66 3.83 9.41 7.22
N SER A 67 3.85 9.83 5.95
CA SER A 67 2.90 10.80 5.41
C SER A 67 1.57 10.19 5.00
N ALA A 68 1.60 8.95 4.51
CA ALA A 68 0.44 8.21 4.07
C ALA A 68 0.72 6.71 4.06
N LEU A 69 -0.33 5.91 4.14
CA LEU A 69 -0.32 4.53 3.68
C LEU A 69 -1.02 4.44 2.33
N SER A 70 -0.57 3.55 1.45
CA SER A 70 -1.18 3.37 0.13
C SER A 70 -1.50 1.91 -0.18
N ASN A 71 -2.66 1.70 -0.79
CA ASN A 71 -3.13 0.39 -1.25
C ASN A 71 -3.63 0.54 -2.70
N HIS A 72 -2.69 0.60 -3.63
CA HIS A 72 -3.01 0.86 -5.03
C HIS A 72 -3.45 -0.38 -5.79
N ALA A 73 -2.93 -1.56 -5.44
CA ALA A 73 -3.19 -2.80 -6.16
C ALA A 73 -4.52 -3.43 -5.74
N ASP A 74 -4.63 -3.84 -4.48
CA ASP A 74 -5.79 -4.63 -4.02
C ASP A 74 -7.08 -3.82 -4.05
N SER A 75 -7.02 -2.54 -3.71
CA SER A 75 -8.20 -1.67 -3.68
C SER A 75 -8.83 -1.43 -5.05
N LEU A 76 -8.11 -1.68 -6.15
CA LEU A 76 -8.68 -1.69 -7.51
C LEU A 76 -9.83 -2.69 -7.65
N LEU A 77 -9.77 -3.80 -6.92
CA LEU A 77 -10.77 -4.86 -6.99
C LEU A 77 -12.14 -4.47 -6.41
N ILE A 78 -12.25 -3.34 -5.73
CA ILE A 78 -13.53 -2.85 -5.16
C ILE A 78 -14.54 -2.56 -6.27
N MET A 79 -14.10 -1.91 -7.35
CA MET A 79 -14.95 -1.56 -8.49
C MET A 79 -14.47 -2.15 -9.82
N GLY A 80 -13.45 -3.02 -9.78
CA GLY A 80 -12.98 -3.75 -10.95
C GLY A 80 -11.92 -3.04 -11.79
N PRO A 81 -11.55 -3.61 -12.93
CA PRO A 81 -12.21 -4.75 -13.60
C PRO A 81 -12.09 -6.08 -12.84
N TYR A 82 -12.94 -7.07 -13.19
CA TYR A 82 -13.02 -8.36 -12.45
C TYR A 82 -12.59 -9.58 -13.28
N GLY A 83 -12.17 -9.37 -14.53
CA GLY A 83 -11.72 -10.43 -15.43
C GLY A 83 -10.27 -10.84 -15.21
N ASP A 84 -9.70 -11.51 -16.21
CA ASP A 84 -8.31 -12.02 -16.20
C ASP A 84 -7.28 -10.91 -15.95
N ASP A 85 -7.59 -9.67 -16.31
CA ASP A 85 -6.71 -8.51 -16.10
C ASP A 85 -6.31 -8.29 -14.63
N THR A 86 -7.17 -8.73 -13.69
CA THR A 86 -6.92 -8.59 -12.24
C THR A 86 -6.60 -9.91 -11.53
N ASP A 87 -6.52 -11.02 -12.27
CA ASP A 87 -6.18 -12.33 -11.70
C ASP A 87 -4.74 -12.38 -11.15
N GLY A 88 -3.88 -11.48 -11.60
CA GLY A 88 -2.54 -11.31 -11.03
C GLY A 88 -2.52 -10.65 -9.65
N ILE A 89 -3.61 -9.96 -9.26
CA ILE A 89 -3.79 -9.39 -7.92
C ILE A 89 -4.48 -10.43 -7.03
N TYR A 90 -5.66 -10.88 -7.46
CA TYR A 90 -6.43 -11.93 -6.77
C TYR A 90 -7.23 -12.74 -7.78
N LYS A 91 -7.05 -14.06 -7.79
CA LYS A 91 -7.80 -14.97 -8.67
C LYS A 91 -9.06 -15.47 -7.98
N GLY A 92 -10.21 -15.12 -8.55
CA GLY A 92 -11.50 -15.50 -7.97
C GLY A 92 -12.68 -14.88 -8.72
N THR A 93 -13.88 -15.14 -8.20
CA THR A 93 -15.11 -14.52 -8.69
C THR A 93 -15.13 -13.00 -8.44
N LYS A 94 -16.07 -12.30 -9.08
CA LYS A 94 -16.29 -10.86 -8.84
C LYS A 94 -16.49 -10.57 -7.34
N GLU A 95 -17.36 -11.34 -6.69
CA GLU A 95 -17.70 -11.17 -5.27
C GLU A 95 -16.49 -11.39 -4.36
N GLU A 96 -15.67 -12.39 -4.66
CA GLU A 96 -14.45 -12.68 -3.92
C GLU A 96 -13.40 -11.57 -4.10
N LYS A 97 -13.23 -11.06 -5.33
CA LYS A 97 -12.35 -9.93 -5.62
C LYS A 97 -12.77 -8.67 -4.87
N ILE A 98 -14.07 -8.33 -4.88
CA ILE A 98 -14.61 -7.19 -4.13
C ILE A 98 -14.36 -7.35 -2.64
N LYS A 99 -14.63 -8.52 -2.09
CA LYS A 99 -14.40 -8.81 -0.67
C LYS A 99 -12.93 -8.65 -0.30
N PHE A 100 -12.03 -9.23 -1.09
CA PHE A 100 -10.59 -9.15 -0.88
C PHE A 100 -10.09 -7.70 -0.92
N GLY A 101 -10.40 -6.95 -1.99
CA GLY A 101 -9.96 -5.56 -2.14
C GLY A 101 -10.50 -4.64 -1.04
N THR A 102 -11.77 -4.86 -0.64
CA THR A 102 -12.39 -4.12 0.46
C THR A 102 -11.70 -4.39 1.79
N GLU A 103 -11.45 -5.68 2.12
CA GLU A 103 -10.79 -6.04 3.39
C GLU A 103 -9.33 -5.56 3.42
N SER A 104 -8.61 -5.66 2.32
CA SER A 104 -7.23 -5.14 2.22
C SER A 104 -7.18 -3.63 2.46
N LEU A 105 -8.09 -2.85 1.86
CA LEU A 105 -8.15 -1.40 2.11
C LEU A 105 -8.54 -1.08 3.55
N LEU A 106 -9.48 -1.83 4.14
CA LEU A 106 -9.85 -1.68 5.55
C LEU A 106 -8.69 -2.00 6.49
N ASN A 107 -7.88 -3.02 6.18
CA ASN A 107 -6.67 -3.32 6.95
C ASN A 107 -5.65 -2.18 6.87
N SER A 108 -5.48 -1.57 5.70
CA SER A 108 -4.65 -0.37 5.55
C SER A 108 -5.16 0.79 6.42
N ALA A 109 -6.47 0.99 6.49
CA ALA A 109 -7.08 2.02 7.34
C ALA A 109 -6.92 1.71 8.85
N ARG A 110 -7.07 0.45 9.26
CA ARG A 110 -6.83 0.03 10.66
C ARG A 110 -5.37 0.22 11.05
N LEU A 111 -4.45 -0.16 10.17
CA LEU A 111 -3.02 0.04 10.39
C LEU A 111 -2.66 1.52 10.46
N ALA A 112 -3.24 2.37 9.60
CA ALA A 112 -3.06 3.81 9.65
C ALA A 112 -3.47 4.39 11.01
N ASN A 113 -4.57 3.90 11.58
CA ASN A 113 -5.00 4.30 12.93
C ASN A 113 -3.99 3.89 14.01
N GLU A 114 -3.43 2.68 13.96
CA GLU A 114 -2.38 2.25 14.91
C GLU A 114 -1.08 3.03 14.77
N LEU A 115 -0.75 3.46 13.55
CA LEU A 115 0.41 4.27 13.23
C LEU A 115 0.19 5.78 13.47
N GLU A 116 -1.03 6.20 13.80
CA GLU A 116 -1.45 7.62 13.88
C GLU A 116 -1.19 8.38 12.56
N VAL A 117 -1.40 7.69 11.42
CA VAL A 117 -1.32 8.26 10.08
C VAL A 117 -2.73 8.63 9.62
N SER A 118 -2.92 9.88 9.20
CA SER A 118 -4.25 10.39 8.86
C SER A 118 -4.68 10.18 7.41
N VAL A 119 -3.79 9.68 6.56
CA VAL A 119 -4.03 9.54 5.12
C VAL A 119 -3.85 8.10 4.67
N VAL A 120 -4.89 7.55 4.02
CA VAL A 120 -4.82 6.30 3.28
C VAL A 120 -5.20 6.57 1.83
N ILE A 121 -4.33 6.16 0.92
CA ILE A 121 -4.49 6.35 -0.53
C ILE A 121 -4.89 4.99 -1.13
N GLY A 122 -5.91 4.99 -2.00
CA GLY A 122 -6.34 3.79 -2.71
C GLY A 122 -6.90 4.12 -4.07
N PHE A 123 -6.89 3.13 -4.95
CA PHE A 123 -7.64 3.15 -6.20
C PHE A 123 -8.85 2.22 -6.05
N THR A 124 -10.04 2.74 -6.24
CA THR A 124 -11.24 1.89 -6.15
C THR A 124 -11.50 1.10 -7.44
N GLY A 125 -10.76 1.42 -8.49
CA GLY A 125 -10.96 0.82 -9.80
C GLY A 125 -12.19 1.36 -10.56
N ILE A 126 -12.46 0.74 -11.68
CA ILE A 126 -13.66 0.98 -12.50
C ILE A 126 -13.91 -0.24 -13.40
N GLU A 127 -15.14 -0.77 -13.44
CA GLU A 127 -15.49 -1.99 -14.17
C GLU A 127 -15.13 -1.92 -15.67
N ASN A 128 -15.24 -0.77 -16.28
CA ASN A 128 -14.99 -0.55 -17.71
C ASN A 128 -13.60 0.01 -18.03
N PHE A 129 -12.63 -0.19 -17.16
CA PHE A 129 -11.28 0.36 -17.32
C PHE A 129 -10.68 0.09 -18.70
N GLY A 130 -10.77 -1.14 -19.19
CA GLY A 130 -10.22 -1.57 -20.48
C GLY A 130 -10.84 -0.92 -21.72
N ARG A 131 -11.95 -0.16 -21.56
CA ARG A 131 -12.53 0.63 -22.67
C ARG A 131 -11.78 1.94 -22.93
N PHE A 132 -11.08 2.45 -21.93
CA PHE A 132 -10.45 3.77 -21.97
C PHE A 132 -8.94 3.71 -21.87
N PHE A 133 -8.42 2.73 -21.14
CA PHE A 133 -7.00 2.61 -20.87
C PHE A 133 -6.58 1.13 -20.90
N GLN A 134 -5.35 0.88 -21.33
CA GLN A 134 -4.74 -0.41 -21.10
C GLN A 134 -4.51 -0.57 -19.59
N PHE A 135 -4.89 -1.73 -19.03
CA PHE A 135 -4.67 -1.99 -17.62
C PHE A 135 -3.17 -1.96 -17.31
N PRO A 136 -2.72 -1.20 -16.28
CA PRO A 136 -1.31 -0.90 -16.09
C PRO A 136 -0.49 -2.08 -15.56
N TYR A 137 -1.15 -3.11 -15.04
CA TYR A 137 -0.45 -4.29 -14.52
C TYR A 137 -0.37 -5.38 -15.58
N ALA A 138 0.81 -5.99 -15.68
CA ALA A 138 1.06 -7.07 -16.64
C ALA A 138 0.09 -8.24 -16.42
N LYS A 139 -0.33 -8.84 -17.53
CA LYS A 139 -1.12 -10.07 -17.53
C LYS A 139 -0.26 -11.26 -17.14
#